data_b2341df1c19ea1cf6191ea89a9673d8a
#
_entry.id   b2341df1c19ea1cf6191ea89a9673d8a
#
_cell.length_a   1.000
_cell.length_b   1.000
_cell.length_c   1.000
_cell.angle_alpha   90.00
_cell.angle_beta   90.00
_cell.angle_gamma   90.00
#
_symmetry.space_group_name_H-M   'P 1'
#
loop_
_entity.id
_entity.type
_entity.pdbx_description
1 polymer ?
#
loop_
_entity_poly.entity_id
_entity_poly.type
_entity_poly.pdbx_seq_one_letter_code
_entity_poly.pdbx_strand_id
1 'polypeptide(L)'
;FCLSRGLGDVYKRQIIYLENWTSTEQRIEVNERFVNVFFAPFKNENDRPAGVIAVIQDITEHVKLDNMRKEFVADVSHELKTPITSIMGYADTLLEGEYDKETQEKFLNVIATEARRMAKLVTDLLTLSRYDNNQKRLKKESFDLGELVKSCQEKLGIEIQKKNHTVNCFVTADVPPVYADKSDIERVVLN
;
A
#
# COMPACT_ATOMS: atom_id res chain seq x y z
N PHE A 1 18.46 -18.03 23.65
CA PHE A 1 19.93 -18.22 23.54
C PHE A 1 20.57 -17.43 22.36
N CYS A 2 19.82 -17.11 21.31
CA CYS A 2 20.33 -16.24 20.23
C CYS A 2 20.32 -14.74 20.55
N LEU A 3 19.59 -14.33 21.56
CA LEU A 3 19.55 -12.93 22.06
C LEU A 3 20.88 -12.50 22.72
N SER A 4 21.74 -13.43 23.10
CA SER A 4 22.93 -13.14 23.92
C SER A 4 24.09 -12.46 23.17
N ARG A 5 24.21 -12.63 21.85
CA ARG A 5 25.29 -11.98 21.08
C ARG A 5 24.97 -10.52 20.69
N GLY A 6 23.76 -10.25 20.25
CA GLY A 6 23.32 -8.87 19.94
C GLY A 6 23.10 -8.01 21.21
N LEU A 7 22.55 -8.60 22.26
CA LEU A 7 22.41 -7.94 23.56
C LEU A 7 23.75 -7.65 24.25
N GLY A 8 24.80 -8.46 24.01
CA GLY A 8 26.09 -8.28 24.63
C GLY A 8 26.77 -6.94 24.32
N ASP A 9 26.66 -6.46 23.08
CA ASP A 9 27.21 -5.17 22.67
C ASP A 9 26.32 -3.99 23.12
N VAL A 10 25.02 -4.20 23.17
CA VAL A 10 24.05 -3.26 23.75
C VAL A 10 24.27 -3.14 25.26
N TYR A 11 24.52 -4.26 25.95
CA TYR A 11 24.79 -4.30 27.38
C TYR A 11 26.07 -3.54 27.77
N LYS A 12 27.14 -3.65 26.97
CA LYS A 12 28.38 -2.93 27.22
C LYS A 12 28.27 -1.41 27.07
N ARG A 13 27.53 -0.95 26.09
CA ARG A 13 27.29 0.49 25.90
C ARG A 13 26.38 1.06 26.98
N GLN A 14 25.44 0.30 27.51
CA GLN A 14 24.44 0.78 28.46
C GLN A 14 24.90 0.74 29.91
N ILE A 15 25.90 -0.07 30.28
CA ILE A 15 26.57 0.04 31.58
C ILE A 15 27.12 1.47 31.77
N ILE A 16 27.60 2.11 30.70
CA ILE A 16 28.09 3.50 30.73
C ILE A 16 26.95 4.50 30.99
N TYR A 17 25.75 4.27 30.46
CA TYR A 17 24.57 5.12 30.72
C TYR A 17 23.94 4.86 32.10
N LEU A 18 24.08 3.63 32.62
CA LEU A 18 23.64 3.28 33.97
C LEU A 18 24.45 3.98 35.06
N GLU A 19 25.65 4.44 34.76
CA GLU A 19 26.42 5.29 35.68
C GLU A 19 25.67 6.58 36.04
N ASN A 20 24.82 7.09 35.15
CA ASN A 20 23.99 8.26 35.40
C ASN A 20 22.57 7.93 35.93
N TRP A 21 22.24 6.67 36.17
CA TRP A 21 20.94 6.20 36.72
C TRP A 21 19.70 6.73 35.97
N THR A 22 19.81 6.87 34.66
CA THR A 22 18.71 7.29 33.79
C THR A 22 18.12 6.10 33.06
N SER A 23 16.80 6.10 32.86
CA SER A 23 16.14 5.14 31.98
C SER A 23 16.54 5.40 30.53
N THR A 24 16.69 4.35 29.76
CA THR A 24 17.04 4.44 28.35
C THR A 24 16.18 3.50 27.51
N GLU A 25 15.89 3.91 26.30
CA GLU A 25 15.14 3.15 25.32
C GLU A 25 16.01 2.96 24.08
N GLN A 26 16.04 1.75 23.55
CA GLN A 26 16.79 1.45 22.34
C GLN A 26 16.02 0.48 21.45
N ARG A 27 15.92 0.83 20.17
CA ARG A 27 15.43 -0.09 19.14
C ARG A 27 16.61 -0.87 18.56
N ILE A 28 16.48 -2.18 18.49
CA ILE A 28 17.48 -3.08 17.91
C ILE A 28 16.81 -4.04 16.93
N GLU A 29 17.56 -4.45 15.91
CA GLU A 29 17.16 -5.49 14.98
C GLU A 29 17.93 -6.77 15.31
N VAL A 30 17.20 -7.87 15.52
CA VAL A 30 17.76 -9.17 15.85
C VAL A 30 17.04 -10.24 15.03
N ASN A 31 17.74 -10.93 14.13
CA ASN A 31 17.18 -12.01 13.31
C ASN A 31 15.88 -11.61 12.59
N GLU A 32 15.91 -10.50 11.84
CA GLU A 32 14.77 -9.95 11.11
C GLU A 32 13.58 -9.51 11.98
N ARG A 33 13.78 -9.41 13.30
CA ARG A 33 12.80 -8.87 14.24
C ARG A 33 13.26 -7.53 14.77
N PHE A 34 12.33 -6.60 14.89
CA PHE A 34 12.55 -5.32 15.53
C PHE A 34 12.06 -5.37 16.96
N VAL A 35 12.99 -5.11 17.88
CA VAL A 35 12.72 -5.17 19.31
C VAL A 35 13.03 -3.81 19.94
N ASN A 36 12.11 -3.32 20.73
CA ASN A 36 12.32 -2.13 21.56
C ASN A 36 12.68 -2.58 22.97
N VAL A 37 13.83 -2.13 23.48
CA VAL A 37 14.32 -2.50 24.80
C VAL A 37 14.37 -1.27 25.67
N PHE A 38 13.63 -1.30 26.77
CA PHE A 38 13.65 -0.30 27.80
C PHE A 38 14.45 -0.80 28.97
N PHE A 39 15.38 0.01 29.46
CA PHE A 39 16.12 -0.25 30.69
C PHE A 39 15.76 0.80 31.72
N ALA A 40 15.35 0.36 32.88
CA ALA A 40 15.05 1.22 34.02
C ALA A 40 15.84 0.77 35.25
N PRO A 41 16.77 1.57 35.75
CA PRO A 41 17.45 1.28 37.00
C PRO A 41 16.49 1.46 38.17
N PHE A 42 16.63 0.64 39.21
CA PHE A 42 15.90 0.78 40.44
C PHE A 42 16.82 0.74 41.67
N LYS A 43 16.41 1.40 42.71
CA LYS A 43 17.13 1.52 43.98
C LYS A 43 16.42 0.73 45.08
N ASN A 44 17.17 0.34 46.11
CA ASN A 44 16.61 -0.27 47.29
C ASN A 44 16.09 0.81 48.28
N GLU A 45 15.54 0.37 49.42
CA GLU A 45 15.01 1.24 50.47
C GLU A 45 16.01 2.25 51.02
N ASN A 46 17.31 1.98 50.86
CA ASN A 46 18.43 2.83 51.31
C ASN A 46 18.95 3.76 50.19
N ASP A 47 18.20 3.96 49.11
CA ASP A 47 18.56 4.78 47.94
C ASP A 47 19.81 4.33 47.21
N ARG A 48 20.22 3.03 47.42
CA ARG A 48 21.38 2.42 46.76
C ARG A 48 20.92 1.66 45.51
N PRO A 49 21.76 1.64 44.46
CA PRO A 49 21.52 0.84 43.28
C PRO A 49 21.22 -0.63 43.63
N ALA A 50 20.06 -1.11 43.21
CA ALA A 50 19.64 -2.49 43.49
C ALA A 50 19.61 -3.37 42.23
N GLY A 51 19.39 -2.73 41.05
CA GLY A 51 19.34 -3.51 39.80
C GLY A 51 18.78 -2.70 38.64
N VAL A 52 18.55 -3.40 37.53
CA VAL A 52 17.98 -2.85 36.31
C VAL A 52 16.83 -3.75 35.84
N ILE A 53 15.72 -3.14 35.55
CA ILE A 53 14.58 -3.79 34.88
C ILE A 53 14.76 -3.60 33.39
N ALA A 54 14.72 -4.66 32.63
CA ALA A 54 14.68 -4.62 31.16
C ALA A 54 13.30 -5.07 30.70
N VAL A 55 12.62 -4.20 29.94
CA VAL A 55 11.36 -4.53 29.25
C VAL A 55 11.67 -4.65 27.78
N ILE A 56 11.35 -5.81 27.20
CA ILE A 56 11.60 -6.13 25.80
C ILE A 56 10.25 -6.25 25.10
N GLN A 57 10.04 -5.43 24.08
CA GLN A 57 8.81 -5.42 23.29
C GLN A 57 9.13 -5.75 21.83
N ASP A 58 8.50 -6.78 21.29
CA ASP A 58 8.55 -7.04 19.85
C ASP A 58 7.67 -6.02 19.11
N ILE A 59 8.31 -5.21 18.27
CA ILE A 59 7.65 -4.16 17.47
C ILE A 59 7.73 -4.45 15.98
N THR A 60 8.03 -5.69 15.60
CA THR A 60 8.27 -6.11 14.21
C THR A 60 7.07 -5.79 13.33
N GLU A 61 5.86 -6.11 13.77
CA GLU A 61 4.64 -5.82 13.01
C GLU A 61 4.44 -4.31 12.82
N HIS A 62 4.65 -3.52 13.86
CA HIS A 62 4.55 -2.06 13.76
C HIS A 62 5.54 -1.48 12.76
N VAL A 63 6.79 -1.93 12.79
CA VAL A 63 7.83 -1.46 11.87
C VAL A 63 7.52 -1.88 10.43
N LYS A 64 7.06 -3.12 10.23
CA LYS A 64 6.65 -3.60 8.89
C LYS A 64 5.48 -2.79 8.34
N LEU A 65 4.46 -2.53 9.13
CA LEU A 65 3.32 -1.71 8.74
C LEU A 65 3.72 -0.26 8.40
N ASP A 66 4.60 0.35 9.21
CA ASP A 66 5.09 1.70 8.95
C ASP A 66 5.92 1.76 7.67
N ASN A 67 6.77 0.76 7.42
CA ASN A 67 7.54 0.68 6.18
C ASN A 67 6.65 0.47 4.96
N MET A 68 5.67 -0.45 5.01
CA MET A 68 4.69 -0.63 3.94
C MET A 68 3.91 0.65 3.64
N ARG A 69 3.55 1.42 4.69
CA ARG A 69 2.88 2.71 4.52
C ARG A 69 3.77 3.73 3.83
N LYS A 70 5.05 3.80 4.19
CA LYS A 70 6.03 4.71 3.53
C LYS A 70 6.26 4.33 2.07
N GLU A 71 6.42 3.04 1.79
CA GLU A 71 6.57 2.51 0.45
C GLU A 71 5.33 2.82 -0.41
N PHE A 72 4.14 2.57 0.11
CA PHE A 72 2.89 2.91 -0.56
C PHE A 72 2.80 4.40 -0.93
N VAL A 73 3.15 5.31 -0.01
CA VAL A 73 3.16 6.76 -0.30
C VAL A 73 4.18 7.11 -1.38
N ALA A 74 5.36 6.49 -1.35
CA ALA A 74 6.38 6.70 -2.37
C ALA A 74 5.89 6.21 -3.75
N ASP A 75 5.32 5.02 -3.84
CA ASP A 75 4.80 4.44 -5.07
C ASP A 75 3.67 5.30 -5.67
N VAL A 76 2.71 5.71 -4.85
CA VAL A 76 1.63 6.62 -5.28
C VAL A 76 2.20 7.93 -5.83
N SER A 77 3.22 8.48 -5.15
CA SER A 77 3.87 9.73 -5.58
C SER A 77 4.55 9.56 -6.94
N HIS A 78 5.21 8.43 -7.18
CA HIS A 78 5.84 8.10 -8.45
C HIS A 78 4.81 7.89 -9.57
N GLU A 79 3.74 7.14 -9.27
CA GLU A 79 2.65 6.86 -10.24
C GLU A 79 1.86 8.13 -10.62
N LEU A 80 1.78 9.13 -9.75
CA LEU A 80 1.19 10.43 -10.07
C LEU A 80 2.16 11.36 -10.81
N LYS A 81 3.44 11.34 -10.47
CA LYS A 81 4.43 12.24 -11.07
C LYS A 81 4.59 12.02 -12.57
N THR A 82 4.60 10.78 -13.03
CA THR A 82 4.80 10.43 -14.44
C THR A 82 3.73 11.05 -15.36
N PRO A 83 2.42 10.83 -15.16
CA PRO A 83 1.39 11.43 -16.00
C PRO A 83 1.36 12.98 -15.88
N ILE A 84 1.63 13.54 -14.68
CA ILE A 84 1.71 14.98 -14.50
C ILE A 84 2.81 15.56 -15.37
N THR A 85 4.01 14.97 -15.34
CA THR A 85 5.15 15.45 -16.15
C THR A 85 4.82 15.36 -17.65
N SER A 86 4.15 14.30 -18.10
CA SER A 86 3.73 14.14 -19.48
C SER A 86 2.72 15.23 -19.88
N ILE A 87 1.67 15.45 -19.06
CA ILE A 87 0.66 16.50 -19.31
C ILE A 87 1.33 17.87 -19.40
N MET A 88 2.19 18.20 -18.45
CA MET A 88 2.89 19.49 -18.44
C MET A 88 3.76 19.64 -19.70
N GLY A 89 4.57 18.63 -20.04
CA GLY A 89 5.44 18.71 -21.19
C GLY A 89 4.70 18.91 -22.52
N TYR A 90 3.58 18.19 -22.74
CA TYR A 90 2.77 18.38 -23.95
C TYR A 90 1.98 19.71 -23.94
N ALA A 91 1.54 20.17 -22.77
CA ALA A 91 0.87 21.46 -22.64
C ALA A 91 1.85 22.61 -22.92
N ASP A 92 3.05 22.58 -22.34
CA ASP A 92 4.11 23.59 -22.57
C ASP A 92 4.52 23.60 -24.05
N THR A 93 4.70 22.41 -24.65
CA THR A 93 4.99 22.28 -26.08
C THR A 93 3.91 22.96 -26.94
N LEU A 94 2.62 22.75 -26.62
CA LEU A 94 1.51 23.38 -27.34
C LEU A 94 1.47 24.90 -27.17
N LEU A 95 1.93 25.43 -26.03
CA LEU A 95 1.95 26.86 -25.75
C LEU A 95 3.13 27.58 -26.41
N GLU A 96 4.26 26.89 -26.58
CA GLU A 96 5.51 27.48 -27.09
C GLU A 96 5.64 27.42 -28.61
N GLY A 97 4.87 26.54 -29.29
CA GLY A 97 5.01 26.29 -30.72
C GLY A 97 3.72 26.40 -31.50
N GLU A 98 3.89 26.69 -32.80
CA GLU A 98 2.82 26.57 -33.79
C GLU A 98 2.88 25.18 -34.43
N TYR A 99 1.82 24.42 -34.31
CA TYR A 99 1.72 23.05 -34.83
C TYR A 99 0.54 22.93 -35.79
N ASP A 100 0.62 22.03 -36.74
CA ASP A 100 -0.51 21.67 -37.57
C ASP A 100 -1.63 21.01 -36.72
N LYS A 101 -2.85 21.02 -37.26
CA LYS A 101 -4.02 20.54 -36.54
C LYS A 101 -3.88 19.07 -36.11
N GLU A 102 -3.27 18.24 -36.95
CA GLU A 102 -3.08 16.81 -36.65
C GLU A 102 -2.14 16.59 -35.45
N THR A 103 -1.04 17.36 -35.40
CA THR A 103 -0.08 17.30 -34.29
C THR A 103 -0.70 17.84 -32.99
N GLN A 104 -1.46 18.95 -33.06
CA GLN A 104 -2.19 19.47 -31.91
C GLN A 104 -3.18 18.45 -31.35
N GLU A 105 -3.95 17.77 -32.21
CA GLU A 105 -4.89 16.73 -31.80
C GLU A 105 -4.17 15.55 -31.14
N LYS A 106 -3.00 15.15 -31.65
CA LYS A 106 -2.18 14.10 -31.02
C LYS A 106 -1.74 14.48 -29.60
N PHE A 107 -1.23 15.69 -29.41
CA PHE A 107 -0.79 16.15 -28.08
C PHE A 107 -1.96 16.28 -27.11
N LEU A 108 -3.09 16.83 -27.53
CA LEU A 108 -4.29 16.93 -26.72
C LEU A 108 -4.85 15.54 -26.34
N ASN A 109 -4.75 14.56 -27.23
CA ASN A 109 -5.16 13.18 -26.94
C ASN A 109 -4.25 12.53 -25.89
N VAL A 110 -2.94 12.81 -25.90
CA VAL A 110 -2.04 12.32 -24.84
C VAL A 110 -2.41 12.96 -23.51
N ILE A 111 -2.58 14.27 -23.46
CA ILE A 111 -3.00 15.00 -22.25
C ILE A 111 -4.30 14.42 -21.69
N ALA A 112 -5.31 14.24 -22.54
CA ALA A 112 -6.60 13.70 -22.13
C ALA A 112 -6.50 12.25 -21.62
N THR A 113 -5.62 11.44 -22.21
CA THR A 113 -5.41 10.05 -21.80
C THR A 113 -4.74 9.98 -20.44
N GLU A 114 -3.69 10.76 -20.22
CA GLU A 114 -2.99 10.80 -18.93
C GLU A 114 -3.87 11.39 -17.83
N ALA A 115 -4.67 12.41 -18.12
CA ALA A 115 -5.66 12.96 -17.18
C ALA A 115 -6.69 11.91 -16.73
N ARG A 116 -7.22 11.10 -17.69
CA ARG A 116 -8.15 10.00 -17.35
C ARG A 116 -7.46 8.93 -16.51
N ARG A 117 -6.19 8.59 -16.82
CA ARG A 117 -5.39 7.66 -16.02
C ARG A 117 -5.24 8.14 -14.58
N MET A 118 -4.92 9.42 -14.38
CA MET A 118 -4.82 10.02 -13.04
C MET A 118 -6.16 9.99 -12.29
N ALA A 119 -7.26 10.33 -12.95
CA ALA A 119 -8.59 10.28 -12.34
C ALA A 119 -8.96 8.87 -11.87
N LYS A 120 -8.60 7.84 -12.65
CA LYS A 120 -8.77 6.44 -12.25
C LYS A 120 -7.92 6.11 -11.03
N LEU A 121 -6.63 6.45 -11.03
CA LEU A 121 -5.73 6.19 -9.91
C LEU A 121 -6.23 6.82 -8.61
N VAL A 122 -6.66 8.09 -8.65
CA VAL A 122 -7.24 8.77 -7.49
C VAL A 122 -8.50 8.05 -6.99
N THR A 123 -9.38 7.62 -7.89
CA THR A 123 -10.60 6.88 -7.54
C THR A 123 -10.25 5.54 -6.87
N ASP A 124 -9.24 4.83 -7.36
CA ASP A 124 -8.77 3.58 -6.80
C ASP A 124 -8.18 3.76 -5.40
N LEU A 125 -7.38 4.80 -5.19
CA LEU A 125 -6.82 5.17 -3.87
C LEU A 125 -7.91 5.53 -2.87
N LEU A 126 -8.91 6.34 -3.27
CA LEU A 126 -10.06 6.67 -2.40
C LEU A 126 -10.87 5.43 -2.03
N THR A 127 -11.00 4.49 -2.97
CA THR A 127 -11.69 3.23 -2.71
C THR A 127 -10.92 2.39 -1.71
N LEU A 128 -9.59 2.25 -1.86
CA LEU A 128 -8.72 1.55 -0.93
C LEU A 128 -8.83 2.15 0.48
N SER A 129 -8.72 3.48 0.59
CA SER A 129 -8.85 4.20 1.86
C SER A 129 -10.19 3.96 2.57
N ARG A 130 -11.29 3.82 1.81
CA ARG A 130 -12.61 3.51 2.38
C ARG A 130 -12.69 2.07 2.90
N TYR A 131 -12.00 1.13 2.28
CA TYR A 131 -11.90 -0.25 2.77
C TYR A 131 -11.11 -0.31 4.07
N ASP A 132 -9.94 0.33 4.12
CA ASP A 132 -9.07 0.32 5.31
C ASP A 132 -9.77 0.91 6.54
N ASN A 133 -10.60 1.92 6.34
CA ASN A 133 -11.34 2.58 7.44
C ASN A 133 -12.66 1.88 7.81
N ASN A 134 -12.97 0.69 7.27
CA ASN A 134 -14.25 -0.01 7.47
C ASN A 134 -15.49 0.85 7.18
N GLN A 135 -15.35 1.91 6.37
CA GLN A 135 -16.45 2.85 6.06
C GLN A 135 -17.35 2.34 4.94
N LYS A 136 -16.89 1.35 4.19
CA LYS A 136 -17.69 0.77 3.11
C LYS A 136 -18.66 -0.27 3.66
N ARG A 137 -19.94 0.05 3.67
CA ARG A 137 -21.00 -0.95 3.92
C ARG A 137 -21.19 -1.77 2.64
N LEU A 138 -20.84 -3.05 2.69
CA LEU A 138 -21.06 -3.99 1.59
C LEU A 138 -22.57 -4.17 1.36
N LYS A 139 -23.02 -3.96 0.13
CA LYS A 139 -24.40 -4.25 -0.31
C LYS A 139 -24.45 -5.68 -0.84
N LYS A 140 -24.53 -6.64 0.07
CA LYS A 140 -24.58 -8.05 -0.31
C LYS A 140 -25.93 -8.43 -0.88
N GLU A 141 -25.92 -9.08 -2.03
CA GLU A 141 -27.10 -9.65 -2.72
C GLU A 141 -26.76 -11.03 -3.27
N SER A 142 -27.80 -11.81 -3.57
CA SER A 142 -27.62 -13.10 -4.22
C SER A 142 -27.65 -12.92 -5.73
N PHE A 143 -26.64 -13.39 -6.44
CA PHE A 143 -26.56 -13.29 -7.89
C PHE A 143 -25.83 -14.49 -8.50
N ASP A 144 -26.02 -14.70 -9.81
CA ASP A 144 -25.33 -15.70 -10.60
C ASP A 144 -23.95 -15.17 -11.02
N LEU A 145 -22.89 -15.89 -10.63
CA LEU A 145 -21.51 -15.52 -10.95
C LEU A 145 -21.21 -15.68 -12.44
N GLY A 146 -21.82 -16.69 -13.09
CA GLY A 146 -21.64 -16.93 -14.51
C GLY A 146 -22.23 -15.82 -15.38
N GLU A 147 -23.42 -15.34 -15.02
CA GLU A 147 -24.03 -14.16 -15.68
C GLU A 147 -23.18 -12.91 -15.48
N LEU A 148 -22.66 -12.69 -14.28
CA LEU A 148 -21.79 -11.57 -14.00
C LEU A 148 -20.53 -11.60 -14.88
N VAL A 149 -19.85 -12.74 -14.97
CA VAL A 149 -18.62 -12.90 -15.78
C VAL A 149 -18.90 -12.67 -17.26
N LYS A 150 -20.02 -13.19 -17.79
CA LYS A 150 -20.45 -12.94 -19.16
C LYS A 150 -20.67 -11.46 -19.42
N SER A 151 -21.37 -10.77 -18.52
CA SER A 151 -21.58 -9.33 -18.60
C SER A 151 -20.25 -8.54 -18.59
N CYS A 152 -19.27 -8.94 -17.78
CA CYS A 152 -17.93 -8.37 -17.79
C CYS A 152 -17.21 -8.58 -19.14
N GLN A 153 -17.31 -9.78 -19.73
CA GLN A 153 -16.75 -10.07 -21.04
C GLN A 153 -17.37 -9.20 -22.14
N GLU A 154 -18.69 -8.99 -22.11
CA GLU A 154 -19.39 -8.10 -23.04
C GLU A 154 -18.90 -6.64 -22.92
N LYS A 155 -18.73 -6.13 -21.69
CA LYS A 155 -18.19 -4.79 -21.44
C LYS A 155 -16.78 -4.59 -22.00
N LEU A 156 -15.95 -5.63 -21.95
CA LEU A 156 -14.59 -5.62 -22.50
C LEU A 156 -14.54 -5.91 -24.01
N GLY A 157 -15.66 -6.21 -24.66
CA GLY A 157 -15.73 -6.67 -26.05
C GLY A 157 -15.00 -5.76 -27.04
N ILE A 158 -15.13 -4.44 -26.91
CA ILE A 158 -14.45 -3.47 -27.78
C ILE A 158 -12.91 -3.52 -27.58
N GLU A 159 -12.45 -3.65 -26.36
CA GLU A 159 -11.00 -3.72 -26.06
C GLU A 159 -10.40 -5.05 -26.51
N ILE A 160 -11.15 -6.14 -26.31
CA ILE A 160 -10.78 -7.49 -26.77
C ILE A 160 -10.59 -7.49 -28.30
N GLN A 161 -11.54 -6.89 -29.05
CA GLN A 161 -11.47 -6.78 -30.51
C GLN A 161 -10.29 -5.89 -30.96
N LYS A 162 -10.11 -4.72 -30.35
CA LYS A 162 -9.00 -3.81 -30.68
C LYS A 162 -7.62 -4.45 -30.51
N LYS A 163 -7.48 -5.34 -29.53
CA LYS A 163 -6.22 -6.02 -29.21
C LYS A 163 -6.11 -7.39 -29.89
N ASN A 164 -7.09 -7.81 -30.70
CA ASN A 164 -7.17 -9.13 -31.35
C ASN A 164 -7.03 -10.28 -30.34
N HIS A 165 -7.60 -10.14 -29.14
CA HIS A 165 -7.61 -11.22 -28.15
C HIS A 165 -8.80 -12.14 -28.37
N THR A 166 -8.61 -13.43 -28.08
CA THR A 166 -9.69 -14.42 -28.00
C THR A 166 -9.93 -14.73 -26.53
N VAL A 167 -11.13 -14.41 -26.05
CA VAL A 167 -11.53 -14.67 -24.66
C VAL A 167 -12.61 -15.75 -24.66
N ASN A 168 -12.34 -16.87 -24.01
CA ASN A 168 -13.29 -17.95 -23.82
C ASN A 168 -13.75 -17.99 -22.36
N CYS A 169 -15.05 -17.96 -22.15
CA CYS A 169 -15.67 -18.08 -20.83
C CYS A 169 -16.41 -19.42 -20.74
N PHE A 170 -16.00 -20.27 -19.81
CA PHE A 170 -16.67 -21.54 -19.53
C PHE A 170 -17.30 -21.48 -18.16
N VAL A 171 -18.64 -21.62 -18.10
CA VAL A 171 -19.41 -21.67 -16.86
C VAL A 171 -20.03 -23.06 -16.77
N THR A 172 -19.75 -23.78 -15.69
CA THR A 172 -20.38 -25.09 -15.44
C THR A 172 -21.83 -24.89 -14.99
N ALA A 173 -22.69 -25.87 -15.30
CA ALA A 173 -24.13 -25.75 -15.03
C ALA A 173 -24.52 -25.71 -13.54
N ASP A 174 -23.63 -26.14 -12.64
CA ASP A 174 -23.92 -26.36 -11.22
C ASP A 174 -23.26 -25.30 -10.31
N VAL A 175 -22.99 -24.08 -10.81
CA VAL A 175 -22.46 -23.00 -9.96
C VAL A 175 -23.60 -22.42 -9.11
N PRO A 176 -23.58 -22.56 -7.77
CA PRO A 176 -24.62 -22.00 -6.94
C PRO A 176 -24.56 -20.47 -6.93
N PRO A 177 -25.69 -19.78 -6.67
CA PRO A 177 -25.71 -18.33 -6.50
C PRO A 177 -24.75 -17.89 -5.38
N VAL A 178 -24.05 -16.78 -5.59
CA VAL A 178 -23.10 -16.20 -4.64
C VAL A 178 -23.76 -15.05 -3.88
N TYR A 179 -23.59 -15.02 -2.55
CA TYR A 179 -24.08 -13.93 -1.71
C TYR A 179 -22.93 -12.97 -1.36
N ALA A 180 -22.78 -11.92 -2.16
CA ALA A 180 -21.69 -10.95 -2.04
C ALA A 180 -22.12 -9.58 -2.56
N ASP A 181 -21.22 -8.58 -2.47
CA ASP A 181 -21.42 -7.30 -3.16
C ASP A 181 -21.08 -7.47 -4.65
N LYS A 182 -22.13 -7.48 -5.47
CA LYS A 182 -22.03 -7.72 -6.92
C LYS A 182 -21.09 -6.73 -7.61
N SER A 183 -21.11 -5.46 -7.20
CA SER A 183 -20.26 -4.43 -7.78
C SER A 183 -18.78 -4.63 -7.46
N ASP A 184 -18.47 -5.15 -6.28
CA ASP A 184 -17.10 -5.44 -5.89
C ASP A 184 -16.55 -6.68 -6.60
N ILE A 185 -17.38 -7.73 -6.75
CA ILE A 185 -16.98 -8.91 -7.53
C ILE A 185 -16.81 -8.54 -9.01
N GLU A 186 -17.69 -7.73 -9.58
CA GLU A 186 -17.53 -7.20 -10.94
C GLU A 186 -16.20 -6.47 -11.12
N ARG A 187 -15.81 -5.64 -10.15
CA ARG A 187 -14.54 -4.92 -10.17
C ARG A 187 -13.34 -5.86 -10.12
N VAL A 188 -13.42 -6.95 -9.34
CA VAL A 188 -12.37 -7.98 -9.30
C VAL A 188 -12.20 -8.67 -10.66
N VAL A 189 -13.32 -8.96 -11.34
CA VAL A 189 -13.30 -9.62 -12.65
C VAL A 189 -12.75 -8.71 -13.75
N LEU A 190 -12.98 -7.39 -13.65
CA LEU A 190 -12.56 -6.41 -14.67
C LEU A 190 -11.11 -5.92 -14.48
N ASN A 191 -10.48 -6.14 -13.33
CA ASN A 191 -9.08 -5.80 -13.04
C ASN A 191 -8.13 -6.97 -13.29
#